data_6ce2994a06bc81e46d56528379146b96
#
_entry.id   6ce2994a06bc81e46d56528379146b96
#
_cell.length_a   1.000
_cell.length_b   1.000
_cell.length_c   1.000
_cell.angle_alpha   90.00
_cell.angle_beta   90.00
_cell.angle_gamma   90.00
#
_symmetry.space_group_name_H-M   'P 1'
#
loop_
_entity.id
_entity.type
_entity.pdbx_description
1 polymer ?
#
loop_
_entity_poly.entity_id
_entity_poly.type
_entity_poly.pdbx_seq_one_letter_code
_entity_poly.pdbx_strand_id
1 'polypeptide(L)'
;MKIATYNIWNSESGMPYRIKYIVNEIKLINADVICLQEVSSRKLAEGIAANADYPYWYFDNSQKIAVVNVHLPWDSVLIREHQIIKIVNAVDKKTYDYVYMAGDFNCSDFSDVQRFLLGECTLNNCEALPCWFDLASAYAEITDKKAENTLDFRKNPRFKGNTVETNSRFDRILLQNTYPQQFPVLSRCNVFGTAIYEDIALAASDHYGVVVEME
;
A
#
# COMPACT_ATOMS: atom_id res chain seq x y z
N MET A 1 15.89 -3.52 -2.47
CA MET A 1 14.56 -3.56 -3.12
C MET A 1 13.68 -2.44 -2.56
N LYS A 2 12.95 -1.75 -3.40
CA LYS A 2 12.00 -0.69 -3.04
C LYS A 2 10.60 -1.07 -3.51
N ILE A 3 9.67 -1.20 -2.59
CA ILE A 3 8.25 -1.48 -2.88
C ILE A 3 7.43 -0.26 -2.50
N ALA A 4 6.47 0.12 -3.35
CA ALA A 4 5.54 1.21 -3.09
C ALA A 4 4.09 0.75 -3.31
N THR A 5 3.17 1.40 -2.62
CA THR A 5 1.73 1.30 -2.87
C THR A 5 1.13 2.68 -2.96
N TYR A 6 0.16 2.88 -3.86
CA TYR A 6 -0.47 4.18 -4.08
C TYR A 6 -1.91 4.01 -4.59
N ASN A 7 -2.88 4.40 -3.79
CA ASN A 7 -4.25 4.57 -4.26
C ASN A 7 -4.33 5.88 -5.05
N ILE A 8 -4.68 5.81 -6.34
CA ILE A 8 -4.68 6.97 -7.24
C ILE A 8 -6.03 7.69 -7.32
N TRP A 9 -6.99 7.30 -6.51
CA TRP A 9 -8.32 7.89 -6.42
C TRP A 9 -9.10 7.94 -7.74
N ASN A 10 -10.03 7.02 -7.94
CA ASN A 10 -10.87 6.94 -9.13
C ASN A 10 -11.96 8.04 -9.15
N SER A 11 -11.58 9.28 -9.48
CA SER A 11 -12.46 10.44 -9.57
C SER A 11 -12.13 11.29 -10.77
N GLU A 12 -13.15 11.87 -11.38
CA GLU A 12 -13.01 12.83 -12.49
C GLU A 12 -12.44 14.19 -12.04
N SER A 13 -12.38 14.45 -10.73
CA SER A 13 -11.86 15.70 -10.19
C SER A 13 -10.40 15.90 -10.54
N GLY A 14 -10.10 17.00 -11.25
CA GLY A 14 -8.76 17.33 -11.73
C GLY A 14 -8.29 16.55 -12.97
N MET A 15 -9.11 15.66 -13.53
CA MET A 15 -8.78 14.94 -14.76
C MET A 15 -8.92 15.85 -16.00
N PRO A 16 -8.08 15.67 -17.06
CA PRO A 16 -6.99 14.70 -17.17
C PRO A 16 -5.67 15.19 -16.55
N TYR A 17 -5.59 16.42 -16.07
CA TYR A 17 -4.33 17.03 -15.60
C TYR A 17 -3.70 16.28 -14.44
N ARG A 18 -4.51 15.68 -13.58
CA ARG A 18 -4.05 14.92 -12.41
C ARG A 18 -3.17 13.72 -12.77
N ILE A 19 -3.40 13.08 -13.92
CA ILE A 19 -2.62 11.91 -14.37
C ILE A 19 -1.13 12.25 -14.48
N LYS A 20 -0.78 13.43 -15.02
CA LYS A 20 0.63 13.84 -15.12
C LYS A 20 1.31 13.93 -13.75
N TYR A 21 0.58 14.33 -12.71
CA TYR A 21 1.09 14.42 -11.35
C TYR A 21 1.22 13.06 -10.70
N ILE A 22 0.26 12.16 -10.88
CA ILE A 22 0.37 10.77 -10.47
C ILE A 22 1.62 10.12 -11.08
N VAL A 23 1.82 10.26 -12.39
CA VAL A 23 3.01 9.76 -13.10
C VAL A 23 4.29 10.39 -12.54
N ASN A 24 4.28 11.70 -12.25
CA ASN A 24 5.43 12.39 -11.68
C ASN A 24 5.79 11.85 -10.28
N GLU A 25 4.81 11.66 -9.41
CA GLU A 25 5.03 11.06 -8.08
C GLU A 25 5.61 9.64 -8.19
N ILE A 26 5.09 8.82 -9.11
CA ILE A 26 5.58 7.47 -9.39
C ILE A 26 7.03 7.51 -9.86
N LYS A 27 7.39 8.42 -10.79
CA LYS A 27 8.77 8.60 -11.27
C LYS A 27 9.72 9.03 -10.15
N LEU A 28 9.30 9.99 -9.33
CA LEU A 28 10.12 10.50 -8.22
C LEU A 28 10.43 9.42 -7.20
N ILE A 29 9.45 8.55 -6.93
CA ILE A 29 9.64 7.43 -6.02
C ILE A 29 10.59 6.40 -6.62
N ASN A 30 10.52 6.12 -7.91
CA ASN A 30 11.37 5.16 -8.61
C ASN A 30 11.50 3.83 -7.85
N ALA A 31 10.36 3.20 -7.56
CA ALA A 31 10.31 1.92 -6.86
C ALA A 31 10.58 0.75 -7.83
N ASP A 32 11.13 -0.35 -7.33
CA ASP A 32 11.30 -1.58 -8.13
C ASP A 32 9.94 -2.21 -8.44
N VAL A 33 9.00 -2.12 -7.49
CA VAL A 33 7.60 -2.57 -7.62
C VAL A 33 6.67 -1.50 -7.08
N ILE A 34 5.61 -1.17 -7.83
CA ILE A 34 4.54 -0.29 -7.34
C ILE A 34 3.17 -0.94 -7.50
N CYS A 35 2.39 -0.96 -6.42
CA CYS A 35 1.01 -1.44 -6.38
C CYS A 35 0.06 -0.24 -6.47
N LEU A 36 -0.74 -0.17 -7.52
CA LEU A 36 -1.72 0.89 -7.72
C LEU A 36 -3.13 0.39 -7.42
N GLN A 37 -3.94 1.19 -6.71
CA GLN A 37 -5.35 0.95 -6.47
C GLN A 37 -6.18 2.02 -7.18
N GLU A 38 -7.45 1.72 -7.41
CA GLU A 38 -8.42 2.60 -8.08
C GLU A 38 -8.04 2.98 -9.53
N VAL A 39 -7.32 2.12 -10.22
CA VAL A 39 -7.03 2.26 -11.65
C VAL A 39 -8.29 1.87 -12.44
N SER A 40 -9.00 2.85 -12.99
CA SER A 40 -10.33 2.66 -13.58
C SER A 40 -10.35 1.86 -14.89
N SER A 41 -9.22 1.69 -15.57
CA SER A 41 -9.15 0.95 -16.83
C SER A 41 -7.76 0.44 -17.15
N ARG A 42 -7.70 -0.63 -17.96
CA ARG A 42 -6.44 -1.15 -18.52
C ARG A 42 -5.68 -0.08 -19.31
N LYS A 43 -6.38 0.74 -20.08
CA LYS A 43 -5.79 1.84 -20.85
C LYS A 43 -5.10 2.87 -19.94
N LEU A 44 -5.71 3.17 -18.78
CA LEU A 44 -5.11 4.06 -17.79
C LEU A 44 -3.86 3.42 -17.18
N ALA A 45 -3.91 2.14 -16.81
CA ALA A 45 -2.76 1.40 -16.29
C ALA A 45 -1.58 1.40 -17.27
N GLU A 46 -1.84 1.06 -18.54
CA GLU A 46 -0.85 1.08 -19.62
C GLU A 46 -0.25 2.48 -19.83
N GLY A 47 -1.10 3.51 -19.80
CA GLY A 47 -0.68 4.90 -19.92
C GLY A 47 0.21 5.36 -18.77
N ILE A 48 -0.14 5.01 -17.52
CA ILE A 48 0.68 5.33 -16.34
C ILE A 48 2.02 4.59 -16.43
N ALA A 49 2.03 3.28 -16.69
CA ALA A 49 3.25 2.48 -16.78
C ALA A 49 4.20 2.99 -17.86
N ALA A 50 3.70 3.24 -19.08
CA ALA A 50 4.49 3.76 -20.18
C ALA A 50 5.08 5.16 -19.90
N ASN A 51 4.30 6.06 -19.29
CA ASN A 51 4.75 7.40 -18.95
C ASN A 51 5.63 7.45 -17.71
N ALA A 52 5.56 6.46 -16.83
CA ALA A 52 6.39 6.34 -15.64
C ALA A 52 7.65 5.49 -15.85
N ASP A 53 7.89 5.04 -17.07
CA ASP A 53 9.06 4.24 -17.48
C ASP A 53 9.15 2.88 -16.76
N TYR A 54 7.98 2.28 -16.43
CA TYR A 54 7.92 0.95 -15.82
C TYR A 54 7.82 -0.12 -16.93
N PRO A 55 8.89 -0.95 -17.14
CA PRO A 55 8.80 -2.12 -17.99
C PRO A 55 7.90 -3.18 -17.32
N TYR A 56 7.05 -3.84 -18.10
CA TYR A 56 6.05 -4.80 -17.57
C TYR A 56 6.63 -6.03 -16.86
N TRP A 57 7.97 -6.26 -16.87
CA TRP A 57 8.59 -7.46 -16.35
C TRP A 57 9.96 -7.19 -15.75
N TYR A 58 10.14 -7.57 -14.48
CA TYR A 58 11.44 -7.91 -13.96
C TYR A 58 11.38 -9.35 -13.44
N PHE A 59 12.29 -10.19 -13.90
CA PHE A 59 12.42 -11.57 -13.43
C PHE A 59 13.84 -11.74 -12.87
N ASP A 60 13.92 -11.94 -11.55
CA ASP A 60 15.17 -12.36 -10.89
C ASP A 60 15.09 -13.86 -10.64
N ASN A 61 16.07 -14.60 -11.15
CA ASN A 61 16.14 -16.06 -11.02
C ASN A 61 16.70 -16.52 -9.66
N SER A 62 17.14 -15.60 -8.78
CA SER A 62 17.84 -15.92 -7.52
C SER A 62 16.90 -16.03 -6.32
N GLN A 63 15.81 -15.28 -6.29
CA GLN A 63 14.81 -15.30 -5.20
C GLN A 63 13.38 -15.27 -5.78
N LYS A 64 12.50 -16.09 -5.21
CA LYS A 64 11.09 -16.08 -5.56
C LYS A 64 10.35 -15.13 -4.65
N ILE A 65 9.93 -13.99 -5.20
CA ILE A 65 9.20 -12.95 -4.48
C ILE A 65 7.77 -12.90 -5.03
N ALA A 66 6.79 -12.91 -4.14
CA ALA A 66 5.40 -12.60 -4.48
C ALA A 66 5.01 -11.24 -3.90
N VAL A 67 4.29 -10.44 -4.69
CA VAL A 67 3.67 -9.20 -4.23
C VAL A 67 2.17 -9.28 -4.53
N VAL A 68 1.37 -9.23 -3.47
CA VAL A 68 -0.09 -9.24 -3.53
C VAL A 68 -0.59 -7.80 -3.42
N ASN A 69 -1.21 -7.30 -4.49
CA ASN A 69 -1.86 -5.99 -4.46
C ASN A 69 -3.29 -6.13 -3.94
N VAL A 70 -3.65 -5.39 -2.91
CA VAL A 70 -4.98 -5.43 -2.29
C VAL A 70 -5.66 -4.07 -2.33
N HIS A 71 -6.98 -4.11 -2.50
CA HIS A 71 -7.88 -2.99 -2.23
C HIS A 71 -9.12 -3.57 -1.57
N LEU A 72 -9.22 -3.45 -0.24
CA LEU A 72 -10.35 -4.00 0.51
C LEU A 72 -11.50 -2.99 0.51
N PRO A 73 -12.78 -3.44 0.56
CA PRO A 73 -13.93 -2.55 0.51
C PRO A 73 -14.01 -1.65 1.75
N TRP A 74 -14.27 -0.38 1.56
CA TRP A 74 -14.41 0.60 2.65
C TRP A 74 -15.72 0.47 3.43
N ASP A 75 -16.78 0.00 2.78
CA ASP A 75 -18.17 0.02 3.23
C ASP A 75 -18.60 -1.22 4.03
N SER A 76 -17.80 -2.28 4.06
CA SER A 76 -18.18 -3.53 4.74
C SER A 76 -17.02 -4.20 5.46
N VAL A 77 -17.07 -4.18 6.79
CA VAL A 77 -16.12 -4.91 7.64
C VAL A 77 -16.15 -6.41 7.34
N LEU A 78 -17.35 -7.00 7.27
CA LEU A 78 -17.53 -8.43 7.01
C LEU A 78 -16.92 -8.87 5.67
N ILE A 79 -17.09 -8.07 4.61
CA ILE A 79 -16.51 -8.40 3.31
C ILE A 79 -14.98 -8.25 3.37
N ARG A 80 -14.43 -7.23 4.05
CA ARG A 80 -12.98 -7.11 4.26
C ARG A 80 -12.40 -8.35 4.94
N GLU A 81 -13.02 -8.81 6.02
CA GLU A 81 -12.60 -10.01 6.75
C GLU A 81 -12.64 -11.27 5.87
N HIS A 82 -13.71 -11.47 5.13
CA HIS A 82 -13.79 -12.60 4.20
C HIS A 82 -12.76 -12.54 3.08
N GLN A 83 -12.48 -11.35 2.55
CA GLN A 83 -11.48 -11.19 1.50
C GLN A 83 -10.07 -11.44 2.01
N ILE A 84 -9.70 -10.90 3.17
CA ILE A 84 -8.35 -11.11 3.71
C ILE A 84 -8.09 -12.59 4.04
N ILE A 85 -9.07 -13.32 4.58
CA ILE A 85 -8.97 -14.76 4.80
C ILE A 85 -8.69 -15.49 3.48
N LYS A 86 -9.42 -15.17 2.40
CA LYS A 86 -9.20 -15.76 1.08
C LYS A 86 -7.81 -15.46 0.53
N ILE A 87 -7.32 -14.23 0.71
CA ILE A 87 -5.99 -13.83 0.26
C ILE A 87 -4.92 -14.63 1.01
N VAL A 88 -5.00 -14.67 2.35
CA VAL A 88 -4.04 -15.41 3.18
C VAL A 88 -4.01 -16.89 2.80
N ASN A 89 -5.17 -17.50 2.57
CA ASN A 89 -5.26 -18.91 2.16
C ASN A 89 -4.78 -19.17 0.73
N ALA A 90 -4.82 -18.18 -0.16
CA ALA A 90 -4.36 -18.31 -1.53
C ALA A 90 -2.83 -18.20 -1.68
N VAL A 91 -2.16 -17.62 -0.68
CA VAL A 91 -0.71 -17.43 -0.70
C VAL A 91 -0.02 -18.68 -0.16
N ASP A 92 0.64 -19.45 -1.03
CA ASP A 92 1.46 -20.58 -0.63
C ASP A 92 2.92 -20.15 -0.42
N LYS A 93 3.30 -19.94 0.85
CA LYS A 93 4.67 -19.59 1.25
C LYS A 93 5.73 -20.59 0.77
N LYS A 94 5.38 -21.85 0.58
CA LYS A 94 6.34 -22.88 0.12
C LYS A 94 6.83 -22.62 -1.30
N THR A 95 6.07 -21.83 -2.07
CA THR A 95 6.41 -21.46 -3.44
C THR A 95 7.33 -20.24 -3.52
N TYR A 96 7.30 -19.37 -2.50
CA TYR A 96 8.01 -18.09 -2.48
C TYR A 96 8.92 -17.98 -1.26
N ASP A 97 10.08 -17.32 -1.44
CA ASP A 97 11.00 -17.01 -0.35
C ASP A 97 10.49 -15.81 0.46
N TYR A 98 9.94 -14.81 -0.23
CA TYR A 98 9.34 -13.61 0.35
C TYR A 98 7.96 -13.34 -0.24
N VAL A 99 7.01 -13.00 0.63
CA VAL A 99 5.66 -12.60 0.22
C VAL A 99 5.33 -11.25 0.83
N TYR A 100 5.04 -10.29 -0.03
CA TYR A 100 4.58 -8.96 0.37
C TYR A 100 3.10 -8.80 0.04
N MET A 101 2.37 -8.09 0.90
CA MET A 101 1.00 -7.65 0.63
C MET A 101 0.98 -6.13 0.73
N ALA A 102 0.62 -5.45 -0.36
CA ALA A 102 0.66 -4.00 -0.44
C ALA A 102 -0.66 -3.47 -1.00
N GLY A 103 -1.16 -2.38 -0.47
CA GLY A 103 -2.38 -1.76 -0.95
C GLY A 103 -3.17 -1.00 0.10
N ASP A 104 -4.39 -0.67 -0.28
CA ASP A 104 -5.38 -0.03 0.57
C ASP A 104 -6.23 -1.08 1.30
N PHE A 105 -6.04 -1.19 2.60
CA PHE A 105 -6.77 -2.11 3.45
C PHE A 105 -8.10 -1.53 3.96
N ASN A 106 -8.34 -0.23 3.76
CA ASN A 106 -9.54 0.48 4.20
C ASN A 106 -9.90 0.22 5.68
N CYS A 107 -8.90 0.10 6.54
CA CYS A 107 -9.10 -0.17 7.97
C CYS A 107 -7.96 0.39 8.83
N SER A 108 -8.28 0.70 10.08
CA SER A 108 -7.32 1.21 11.06
C SER A 108 -6.35 0.13 11.55
N ASP A 109 -5.29 0.56 12.26
CA ASP A 109 -4.31 -0.33 12.89
C ASP A 109 -4.94 -1.29 13.92
N PHE A 110 -6.07 -0.91 14.52
CA PHE A 110 -6.77 -1.68 15.56
C PHE A 110 -7.89 -2.57 15.00
N SER A 111 -8.07 -2.63 13.69
CA SER A 111 -9.10 -3.47 13.08
C SER A 111 -8.78 -4.95 13.24
N ASP A 112 -9.81 -5.79 13.28
CA ASP A 112 -9.61 -7.24 13.36
C ASP A 112 -8.89 -7.81 12.13
N VAL A 113 -9.00 -7.17 10.96
CA VAL A 113 -8.20 -7.51 9.78
C VAL A 113 -6.69 -7.36 10.06
N GLN A 114 -6.27 -6.24 10.66
CA GLN A 114 -4.85 -6.04 10.99
C GLN A 114 -4.39 -6.98 12.09
N ARG A 115 -5.16 -7.10 13.16
CA ARG A 115 -4.87 -8.02 14.27
C ARG A 115 -4.78 -9.48 13.82
N PHE A 116 -5.65 -9.90 12.90
CA PHE A 116 -5.61 -11.21 12.27
C PHE A 116 -4.30 -11.44 11.51
N LEU A 117 -3.90 -10.50 10.66
CA LEU A 117 -2.66 -10.60 9.90
C LEU A 117 -1.44 -10.64 10.81
N LEU A 118 -1.42 -9.87 11.90
CA LEU A 118 -0.35 -9.88 12.90
C LEU A 118 -0.35 -11.15 13.78
N GLY A 119 -1.35 -12.04 13.65
CA GLY A 119 -1.47 -13.25 14.45
C GLY A 119 -2.04 -13.02 15.86
N GLU A 120 -2.69 -11.88 16.11
CA GLU A 120 -3.22 -11.49 17.41
C GLU A 120 -4.68 -11.95 17.64
N CYS A 121 -5.41 -12.31 16.60
CA CYS A 121 -6.76 -12.84 16.68
C CYS A 121 -7.09 -13.78 15.52
N THR A 122 -8.18 -14.53 15.67
CA THR A 122 -8.76 -15.34 14.60
C THR A 122 -9.89 -14.58 13.92
N LEU A 123 -10.09 -14.81 12.61
CA LEU A 123 -11.26 -14.37 11.88
C LEU A 123 -12.01 -15.59 11.34
N ASN A 124 -13.30 -15.69 11.66
CA ASN A 124 -14.16 -16.79 11.19
C ASN A 124 -13.51 -18.18 11.38
N ASN A 125 -12.93 -18.42 12.56
CA ASN A 125 -12.18 -19.63 12.93
C ASN A 125 -10.94 -19.91 12.04
N CYS A 126 -10.43 -18.93 11.34
CA CYS A 126 -9.18 -19.00 10.57
C CYS A 126 -8.05 -18.27 11.31
N GLU A 127 -6.81 -18.66 11.05
CA GLU A 127 -5.59 -18.03 11.52
C GLU A 127 -4.73 -17.57 10.34
N ALA A 128 -4.00 -16.47 10.49
CA ALA A 128 -2.99 -16.06 9.52
C ALA A 128 -1.66 -16.74 9.86
N LEU A 129 -1.39 -17.89 9.28
CA LEU A 129 -0.16 -18.66 9.48
C LEU A 129 0.57 -18.88 8.15
N PRO A 130 1.80 -18.39 8.03
CA PRO A 130 2.54 -17.55 9.00
C PRO A 130 1.94 -16.15 9.11
N CYS A 131 2.15 -15.50 10.27
CA CYS A 131 1.72 -14.11 10.48
C CYS A 131 2.48 -13.12 9.60
N TRP A 132 2.01 -11.88 9.57
CA TRP A 132 2.56 -10.79 8.77
C TRP A 132 3.11 -9.69 9.67
N PHE A 133 4.03 -8.89 9.14
CA PHE A 133 4.60 -7.72 9.80
C PHE A 133 4.32 -6.47 9.00
N ASP A 134 3.78 -5.44 9.64
CA ASP A 134 3.61 -4.12 9.03
C ASP A 134 4.95 -3.39 8.98
N LEU A 135 5.48 -3.19 7.78
CA LEU A 135 6.83 -2.67 7.60
C LEU A 135 6.96 -1.19 8.01
N ALA A 136 5.88 -0.40 7.91
CA ALA A 136 5.90 0.98 8.37
C ALA A 136 5.91 1.06 9.91
N SER A 137 5.18 0.18 10.58
CA SER A 137 5.20 0.06 12.05
C SER A 137 6.57 -0.43 12.53
N ALA A 138 7.13 -1.46 11.90
CA ALA A 138 8.46 -1.96 12.23
C ALA A 138 9.54 -0.88 12.05
N TYR A 139 9.51 -0.15 10.92
CA TYR A 139 10.46 0.94 10.68
C TYR A 139 10.31 2.09 11.69
N ALA A 140 9.08 2.41 12.06
CA ALA A 140 8.79 3.44 13.06
C ALA A 140 9.39 3.07 14.43
N GLU A 141 9.26 1.80 14.84
CA GLU A 141 9.83 1.29 16.11
C GLU A 141 11.35 1.35 16.12
N ILE A 142 12.04 0.84 15.07
CA ILE A 142 13.51 0.84 15.03
C ILE A 142 14.13 2.24 14.90
N THR A 143 13.35 3.23 14.45
CA THR A 143 13.82 4.62 14.28
C THR A 143 13.33 5.57 15.36
N ASP A 144 12.58 5.08 16.35
CA ASP A 144 11.90 5.88 17.38
C ASP A 144 11.04 7.01 16.78
N LYS A 145 10.31 6.70 15.72
CA LYS A 145 9.40 7.60 15.01
C LYS A 145 7.98 7.07 15.06
N LYS A 146 7.05 7.85 14.55
CA LYS A 146 5.67 7.40 14.31
C LYS A 146 5.47 7.07 12.84
N ALA A 147 4.79 5.97 12.56
CA ALA A 147 4.36 5.66 11.20
C ALA A 147 3.43 6.77 10.66
N GLU A 148 3.68 7.20 9.43
CA GLU A 148 2.95 8.30 8.81
C GLU A 148 1.55 7.87 8.35
N ASN A 149 0.59 8.81 8.40
CA ASN A 149 -0.76 8.57 7.91
C ASN A 149 -0.82 8.66 6.38
N THR A 150 -1.66 7.84 5.77
CA THR A 150 -1.88 7.85 4.31
C THR A 150 -3.13 8.63 3.91
N LEU A 151 -4.08 8.84 4.83
CA LEU A 151 -5.15 9.83 4.71
C LEU A 151 -4.90 10.94 5.72
N ASP A 152 -4.67 12.16 5.23
CA ASP A 152 -4.49 13.33 6.09
C ASP A 152 -5.63 14.34 5.89
N PHE A 153 -6.64 14.21 6.74
CA PHE A 153 -7.84 15.07 6.72
C PHE A 153 -7.54 16.54 7.09
N ARG A 154 -6.33 16.86 7.49
CA ARG A 154 -5.92 18.23 7.90
C ARG A 154 -5.07 18.90 6.85
N LYS A 155 -4.20 18.15 6.15
CA LYS A 155 -3.26 18.72 5.18
C LYS A 155 -3.70 18.52 3.73
N ASN A 156 -4.39 17.42 3.42
CA ASN A 156 -4.83 17.18 2.04
C ASN A 156 -6.05 18.05 1.70
N PRO A 157 -5.94 18.97 0.71
CA PRO A 157 -7.02 19.90 0.37
C PRO A 157 -8.33 19.23 -0.07
N ARG A 158 -8.28 17.95 -0.44
CA ARG A 158 -9.48 17.18 -0.82
C ARG A 158 -10.47 17.04 0.33
N PHE A 159 -9.98 17.07 1.56
CA PHE A 159 -10.80 16.96 2.76
C PHE A 159 -11.12 18.32 3.40
N LYS A 160 -10.94 19.41 2.65
CA LYS A 160 -11.23 20.76 3.14
C LYS A 160 -12.66 20.86 3.69
N GLY A 161 -12.77 21.28 4.94
CA GLY A 161 -14.05 21.39 5.65
C GLY A 161 -14.49 20.15 6.41
N ASN A 162 -13.81 19.03 6.24
CA ASN A 162 -14.04 17.84 7.06
C ASN A 162 -13.39 18.02 8.44
N THR A 163 -14.22 18.16 9.47
CA THR A 163 -13.77 18.37 10.86
C THR A 163 -13.98 17.15 11.76
N VAL A 164 -14.61 16.09 11.24
CA VAL A 164 -15.06 14.91 12.01
C VAL A 164 -14.08 13.76 11.84
N GLU A 165 -13.68 13.45 10.61
CA GLU A 165 -12.78 12.33 10.36
C GLU A 165 -11.36 12.64 10.82
N THR A 166 -10.67 11.60 11.28
CA THR A 166 -9.31 11.67 11.82
C THR A 166 -8.31 11.08 10.85
N ASN A 167 -7.10 11.61 10.86
CA ASN A 167 -6.00 11.07 10.05
C ASN A 167 -5.84 9.57 10.29
N SER A 168 -5.63 8.82 9.20
CA SER A 168 -5.64 7.36 9.22
C SER A 168 -4.53 6.80 8.32
N ARG A 169 -4.09 5.57 8.62
CA ARG A 169 -3.14 4.83 7.83
C ARG A 169 -3.84 3.59 7.27
N PHE A 170 -4.39 3.70 6.06
CA PHE A 170 -5.12 2.62 5.38
C PHE A 170 -4.25 1.88 4.36
N ASP A 171 -3.30 2.59 3.75
CA ASP A 171 -2.36 2.01 2.80
C ASP A 171 -1.16 1.43 3.55
N ARG A 172 -0.79 0.19 3.24
CA ARG A 172 0.22 -0.57 3.97
C ARG A 172 1.05 -1.43 3.06
N ILE A 173 2.25 -1.76 3.52
CA ILE A 173 3.09 -2.81 2.96
C ILE A 173 3.41 -3.78 4.10
N LEU A 174 2.94 -5.00 3.97
CA LEU A 174 3.14 -6.08 4.92
C LEU A 174 4.09 -7.12 4.34
N LEU A 175 4.92 -7.72 5.20
CA LEU A 175 5.77 -8.85 4.88
C LEU A 175 5.29 -10.08 5.66
N GLN A 176 5.04 -11.19 4.97
CA GLN A 176 4.78 -12.46 5.64
C GLN A 176 6.04 -12.93 6.37
N ASN A 177 5.90 -13.56 7.53
CA ASN A 177 7.03 -14.10 8.30
C ASN A 177 7.91 -14.95 7.41
N THR A 178 9.18 -14.58 7.27
CA THR A 178 10.11 -15.15 6.30
C THR A 178 10.81 -16.42 6.78
N TYR A 179 10.68 -16.77 8.08
CA TYR A 179 11.40 -17.94 8.62
C TYR A 179 11.22 -19.19 7.72
N PRO A 180 12.30 -19.91 7.38
CA PRO A 180 13.69 -19.78 7.88
C PRO A 180 14.58 -18.75 7.14
N GLN A 181 14.06 -18.00 6.15
CA GLN A 181 14.83 -16.96 5.48
C GLN A 181 15.09 -15.78 6.43
N GLN A 182 16.17 -15.04 6.17
CA GLN A 182 16.46 -13.82 6.92
C GLN A 182 15.44 -12.73 6.61
N PHE A 183 15.09 -11.93 7.61
CA PHE A 183 14.31 -10.72 7.40
C PHE A 183 15.15 -9.68 6.65
N PRO A 184 14.56 -8.95 5.68
CA PRO A 184 15.24 -7.84 5.03
C PRO A 184 15.52 -6.72 6.04
N VAL A 185 16.63 -6.01 5.85
CA VAL A 185 16.94 -4.82 6.66
C VAL A 185 16.17 -3.62 6.11
N LEU A 186 15.31 -3.02 6.92
CA LEU A 186 14.54 -1.83 6.55
C LEU A 186 15.46 -0.60 6.60
N SER A 187 15.76 -0.02 5.44
CA SER A 187 16.60 1.17 5.33
C SER A 187 15.79 2.48 5.30
N ARG A 188 14.57 2.43 4.78
CA ARG A 188 13.68 3.59 4.70
C ARG A 188 12.21 3.19 4.62
N CYS A 189 11.34 3.97 5.27
CA CYS A 189 9.89 3.92 5.06
C CYS A 189 9.32 5.34 5.14
N ASN A 190 8.58 5.78 4.11
CA ASN A 190 7.93 7.09 4.07
C ASN A 190 6.61 7.02 3.32
N VAL A 191 5.80 8.09 3.49
CA VAL A 191 4.72 8.41 2.56
C VAL A 191 5.24 9.31 1.42
N PHE A 192 4.55 9.28 0.28
CA PHE A 192 4.81 10.14 -0.88
C PHE A 192 3.48 10.61 -1.51
N GLY A 193 3.53 11.48 -2.52
CA GLY A 193 2.32 12.05 -3.13
C GLY A 193 1.66 13.14 -2.28
N THR A 194 2.40 13.76 -1.36
CA THR A 194 1.90 14.79 -0.45
C THR A 194 1.91 16.19 -1.05
N ALA A 195 2.50 16.38 -2.23
CA ALA A 195 2.60 17.67 -2.89
C ALA A 195 1.23 18.20 -3.30
N ILE A 196 1.02 19.51 -3.07
CA ILE A 196 -0.17 20.23 -3.56
C ILE A 196 0.24 20.96 -4.84
N TYR A 197 -0.47 20.67 -5.92
CA TYR A 197 -0.23 21.26 -7.25
C TYR A 197 -1.08 22.50 -7.42
N GLU A 198 -0.43 23.64 -7.65
CA GLU A 198 -1.05 24.98 -7.65
C GLU A 198 -2.14 25.12 -8.72
N ASP A 199 -1.93 24.55 -9.92
CA ASP A 199 -2.86 24.64 -11.06
C ASP A 199 -4.20 23.92 -10.84
N ILE A 200 -4.26 22.94 -9.93
CA ILE A 200 -5.49 22.26 -9.54
C ILE A 200 -5.88 22.51 -8.08
N ALA A 201 -5.01 23.17 -7.31
CA ALA A 201 -5.14 23.40 -5.85
C ALA A 201 -5.41 22.12 -5.03
N LEU A 202 -4.90 20.97 -5.48
CA LEU A 202 -5.13 19.65 -4.90
C LEU A 202 -3.83 18.83 -4.88
N ALA A 203 -3.77 17.82 -4.02
CA ALA A 203 -2.79 16.74 -4.12
C ALA A 203 -3.13 15.83 -5.31
N ALA A 204 -2.19 15.00 -5.77
CA ALA A 204 -2.42 14.07 -6.87
C ALA A 204 -3.52 13.03 -6.55
N SER A 205 -3.65 12.64 -5.28
CA SER A 205 -4.70 11.74 -4.77
C SER A 205 -5.23 12.26 -3.41
N ASP A 206 -6.33 11.70 -2.94
CA ASP A 206 -6.82 11.84 -1.57
C ASP A 206 -6.03 10.93 -0.60
N HIS A 207 -5.41 9.86 -1.10
CA HIS A 207 -4.44 9.06 -0.38
C HIS A 207 -3.01 9.51 -0.67
N TYR A 208 -2.13 9.30 0.31
CA TYR A 208 -0.67 9.33 0.12
C TYR A 208 -0.18 7.90 -0.06
N GLY A 209 0.75 7.68 -0.99
CA GLY A 209 1.36 6.38 -1.19
C GLY A 209 2.36 6.05 -0.08
N VAL A 210 2.66 4.77 0.09
CA VAL A 210 3.69 4.27 1.00
C VAL A 210 4.83 3.67 0.20
N VAL A 211 6.06 3.93 0.61
CA VAL A 211 7.27 3.31 0.04
C VAL A 211 8.15 2.75 1.14
N VAL A 212 8.67 1.55 0.92
CA VAL A 212 9.64 0.88 1.77
C VAL A 212 10.88 0.52 0.95
N GLU A 213 12.06 0.84 1.48
CA GLU A 213 13.36 0.44 0.92
C GLU A 213 14.00 -0.60 1.86
N MET A 214 14.53 -1.67 1.26
CA MET A 214 15.07 -2.83 1.98
C MET A 214 16.36 -3.31 1.32
N GLU A 215 17.28 -3.80 2.16
CA GLU A 215 18.54 -4.46 1.77
C GLU A 215 18.49 -5.96 2.09
#